data_70e9be424a07735c6f6805d5198bf3b4
#
_entry.id   70e9be424a07735c6f6805d5198bf3b4
#
_cell.length_a   1.000
_cell.length_b   1.000
_cell.length_c   1.000
_cell.angle_alpha   90.00
_cell.angle_beta   90.00
_cell.angle_gamma   90.00
#
_symmetry.space_group_name_H-M   'P 1'
#
loop_
_entity.id
_entity.type
_entity.pdbx_description
1 polymer ?
#
loop_
_entity_poly.entity_id
_entity_poly.type
_entity_poly.pdbx_seq_one_letter_code
_entity_poly.pdbx_strand_id
1 'polypeptide(L)'
;MHFTSPPPARGQILARWDLWRYAAALPITDEETPVCLGEGVTPLLEAPELARIAGVRRLWVKDEGVNPTASFNARGLTAAVTRARARGVPGLVVPTAGNAGAALAAYGAAAGIPVRVYAPATTPRPILDIIRAMGVELMTVDGHIGDAGK
;
A
#
# COMPACT_ATOMS: atom_id res chain seq x y z
N MET A 1 3.43 -17.93 1.85
CA MET A 1 3.77 -17.18 3.09
C MET A 1 3.08 -17.91 4.23
N HIS A 2 3.84 -18.48 5.16
CA HIS A 2 3.26 -19.11 6.34
C HIS A 2 3.28 -18.09 7.49
N PHE A 3 2.12 -17.81 8.06
CA PHE A 3 2.06 -17.07 9.31
C PHE A 3 2.61 -17.97 10.42
N THR A 4 3.70 -17.57 11.04
CA THR A 4 4.32 -18.30 12.15
C THR A 4 3.65 -18.03 13.50
N SER A 5 2.76 -17.03 13.55
CA SER A 5 2.02 -16.64 14.74
C SER A 5 0.51 -16.73 14.48
N PRO A 6 -0.29 -17.10 15.49
CA PRO A 6 -1.75 -17.04 15.36
C PRO A 6 -2.22 -15.59 15.13
N PRO A 7 -3.41 -15.38 14.57
CA PRO A 7 -3.98 -14.05 14.44
C PRO A 7 -4.10 -13.39 15.83
N PRO A 8 -3.96 -12.05 15.91
CA PRO A 8 -4.06 -11.36 17.19
C PRO A 8 -5.43 -11.60 17.84
N ALA A 9 -5.44 -11.78 19.16
CA ALA A 9 -6.66 -11.87 19.94
C ALA A 9 -7.46 -10.56 19.84
N ARG A 10 -8.78 -10.64 20.03
CA ARG A 10 -9.67 -9.47 19.92
C ARG A 10 -9.25 -8.29 20.81
N GLY A 11 -8.72 -8.57 22.00
CA GLY A 11 -8.21 -7.56 22.93
C GLY A 11 -6.91 -6.87 22.50
N GLN A 12 -6.23 -7.37 21.48
CA GLN A 12 -5.02 -6.76 20.91
C GLN A 12 -5.34 -5.81 19.74
N ILE A 13 -6.61 -5.72 19.34
CA ILE A 13 -7.07 -4.78 18.30
C ILE A 13 -7.21 -3.40 18.96
N LEU A 14 -6.41 -2.45 18.47
CA LEU A 14 -6.40 -1.10 19.05
C LEU A 14 -7.66 -0.31 18.66
N ALA A 15 -8.06 0.64 19.53
CA ALA A 15 -9.18 1.58 19.29
C ALA A 15 -8.74 2.69 18.30
N ARG A 16 -8.45 2.32 17.06
CA ARG A 16 -8.04 3.19 15.96
C ARG A 16 -8.91 2.97 14.72
N TRP A 17 -9.02 4.00 13.86
CA TRP A 17 -9.75 3.97 12.60
C TRP A 17 -8.82 4.01 11.38
N ASP A 18 -7.76 3.18 11.43
CA ASP A 18 -6.81 2.96 10.35
C ASP A 18 -6.26 1.53 10.40
N LEU A 19 -5.34 1.17 9.48
CA LEU A 19 -4.71 -0.15 9.42
C LEU A 19 -4.00 -0.51 10.74
N TRP A 20 -3.44 0.48 11.42
CA TRP A 20 -2.60 0.29 12.60
C TRP A 20 -3.38 -0.19 13.82
N ARG A 21 -4.72 -0.25 13.74
CA ARG A 21 -5.53 -1.01 14.72
C ARG A 21 -5.11 -2.48 14.85
N TYR A 22 -4.48 -3.02 13.79
CA TYR A 22 -3.98 -4.38 13.73
C TYR A 22 -2.45 -4.46 13.90
N ALA A 23 -1.84 -3.51 14.57
CA ALA A 23 -0.38 -3.44 14.75
C ALA A 23 0.22 -4.77 15.23
N ALA A 24 -0.46 -5.49 16.14
CA ALA A 24 -0.03 -6.80 16.64
C ALA A 24 0.07 -7.90 15.53
N ALA A 25 -0.55 -7.68 14.36
CA ALA A 25 -0.45 -8.58 13.22
C ALA A 25 0.51 -8.09 12.14
N LEU A 26 1.05 -6.88 12.27
CA LEU A 26 1.93 -6.28 11.27
C LEU A 26 3.40 -6.59 11.60
N PRO A 27 4.28 -6.65 10.60
CA PRO A 27 5.71 -6.94 10.80
C PRO A 27 6.48 -5.70 11.29
N ILE A 28 6.01 -5.10 12.37
CA ILE A 28 6.60 -3.92 13.02
C ILE A 28 6.90 -4.21 14.49
N THR A 29 7.70 -3.37 15.13
CA THR A 29 7.91 -3.40 16.57
C THR A 29 7.16 -2.26 17.26
N ASP A 30 6.96 -2.37 18.58
CA ASP A 30 6.24 -1.36 19.38
C ASP A 30 6.98 -0.01 19.41
N GLU A 31 8.28 0.00 19.11
CA GLU A 31 9.14 1.20 19.06
C GLU A 31 8.99 1.96 17.72
N GLU A 32 8.45 1.32 16.68
CA GLU A 32 8.32 1.92 15.35
C GLU A 32 7.07 2.81 15.29
N THR A 33 7.27 4.10 15.08
CA THR A 33 6.15 5.05 14.90
C THR A 33 5.54 4.89 13.51
N PRO A 34 4.24 4.60 13.38
CA PRO A 34 3.58 4.44 12.09
C PRO A 34 3.66 5.66 11.17
N VAL A 35 3.94 5.43 9.90
CA VAL A 35 3.72 6.40 8.82
C VAL A 35 2.32 6.13 8.28
N CYS A 36 1.32 6.90 8.70
CA CYS A 36 -0.09 6.65 8.42
C CYS A 36 -0.70 7.82 7.63
N LEU A 37 -1.44 7.52 6.59
CA LEU A 37 -2.24 8.47 5.81
C LEU A 37 -3.75 8.20 5.96
N GLY A 38 -4.15 7.35 6.91
CA GLY A 38 -5.54 6.96 7.16
C GLY A 38 -5.98 5.71 6.39
N GLU A 39 -5.02 4.92 5.89
CA GLU A 39 -5.33 3.66 5.20
C GLU A 39 -6.01 2.64 6.11
N GLY A 40 -6.87 1.83 5.51
CA GLY A 40 -7.66 0.81 6.22
C GLY A 40 -9.10 1.25 6.48
N VAL A 41 -9.82 0.47 7.27
CA VAL A 41 -11.26 0.67 7.57
C VAL A 41 -12.09 0.95 6.32
N THR A 42 -11.71 0.34 5.22
CA THR A 42 -12.38 0.44 3.92
C THR A 42 -13.77 -0.20 3.98
N PRO A 43 -14.75 0.26 3.22
CA PRO A 43 -16.10 -0.29 3.22
C PRO A 43 -16.16 -1.78 2.90
N LEU A 44 -17.10 -2.47 3.52
CA LEU A 44 -17.48 -3.83 3.18
C LEU A 44 -18.94 -3.78 2.70
N LEU A 45 -19.14 -3.85 1.40
CA LEU A 45 -20.41 -3.66 0.71
C LEU A 45 -21.05 -4.99 0.40
N GLU A 46 -22.31 -5.20 0.76
CA GLU A 46 -23.04 -6.39 0.35
C GLU A 46 -23.39 -6.31 -1.14
N ALA A 47 -23.16 -7.39 -1.89
CA ALA A 47 -23.31 -7.45 -3.35
C ALA A 47 -24.26 -8.62 -3.73
N PRO A 48 -25.58 -8.48 -3.49
CA PRO A 48 -26.53 -9.58 -3.66
C PRO A 48 -26.65 -10.07 -5.12
N GLU A 49 -26.56 -9.16 -6.10
CA GLU A 49 -26.59 -9.56 -7.52
C GLU A 49 -25.36 -10.37 -7.93
N LEU A 50 -24.17 -9.98 -7.43
CA LEU A 50 -22.96 -10.77 -7.65
C LEU A 50 -23.04 -12.13 -6.95
N ALA A 51 -23.63 -12.19 -5.75
CA ALA A 51 -23.88 -13.45 -5.05
C ALA A 51 -24.78 -14.39 -5.88
N ARG A 52 -25.86 -13.86 -6.45
CA ARG A 52 -26.77 -14.61 -7.34
C ARG A 52 -26.05 -15.13 -8.58
N ILE A 53 -25.24 -14.29 -9.25
CA ILE A 53 -24.49 -14.69 -10.45
C ILE A 53 -23.45 -15.77 -10.10
N ALA A 54 -22.76 -15.62 -8.96
CA ALA A 54 -21.74 -16.56 -8.50
C ALA A 54 -22.30 -17.84 -7.88
N GLY A 55 -23.62 -17.96 -7.70
CA GLY A 55 -24.26 -19.12 -7.09
C GLY A 55 -23.95 -19.30 -5.60
N VAL A 56 -23.61 -18.23 -4.88
CA VAL A 56 -23.32 -18.25 -3.43
C VAL A 56 -24.43 -17.56 -2.65
N ARG A 57 -24.59 -17.94 -1.37
CA ARG A 57 -25.67 -17.42 -0.53
C ARG A 57 -25.51 -15.93 -0.21
N ARG A 58 -24.29 -15.47 0.05
CA ARG A 58 -23.95 -14.07 0.33
C ARG A 58 -22.57 -13.74 -0.21
N LEU A 59 -22.40 -12.52 -0.68
CA LEU A 59 -21.12 -12.00 -1.17
C LEU A 59 -20.95 -10.56 -0.72
N TRP A 60 -19.75 -10.21 -0.30
CA TRP A 60 -19.37 -8.84 0.03
C TRP A 60 -18.16 -8.42 -0.78
N VAL A 61 -18.15 -7.16 -1.16
CA VAL A 61 -17.00 -6.50 -1.82
C VAL A 61 -16.29 -5.63 -0.78
N LYS A 62 -15.02 -5.90 -0.56
CA LYS A 62 -14.14 -5.03 0.22
C LYS A 62 -13.59 -3.95 -0.71
N ASP A 63 -14.09 -2.71 -0.58
CA ASP A 63 -13.70 -1.62 -1.47
C ASP A 63 -12.37 -1.01 -1.03
N GLU A 64 -11.28 -1.48 -1.62
CA GLU A 64 -9.93 -0.95 -1.37
C GLU A 64 -9.60 0.30 -2.20
N GLY A 65 -10.47 0.72 -3.10
CA GLY A 65 -10.32 1.93 -3.91
C GLY A 65 -10.39 3.22 -3.11
N VAL A 66 -10.93 3.19 -1.89
CA VAL A 66 -11.03 4.36 -1.01
C VAL A 66 -9.81 4.57 -0.11
N ASN A 67 -8.81 3.69 -0.17
CA ASN A 67 -7.55 3.93 0.52
C ASN A 67 -6.81 5.17 -0.04
N PRO A 68 -5.91 5.78 0.73
CA PRO A 68 -4.94 6.73 0.20
C PRO A 68 -4.27 6.16 -1.06
N THR A 69 -4.10 6.99 -2.09
CA THR A 69 -3.62 6.58 -3.43
C THR A 69 -4.53 5.59 -4.16
N ALA A 70 -5.83 5.54 -3.80
CA ALA A 70 -6.91 4.80 -4.46
C ALA A 70 -6.62 3.31 -4.69
N SER A 71 -5.86 2.66 -3.79
CA SER A 71 -5.54 1.24 -3.95
C SER A 71 -5.17 0.54 -2.64
N PHE A 72 -5.28 -0.80 -2.64
CA PHE A 72 -4.84 -1.64 -1.51
C PHE A 72 -3.32 -1.55 -1.24
N ASN A 73 -2.53 -1.06 -2.19
CA ASN A 73 -1.07 -0.91 -2.02
C ASN A 73 -0.72 -0.01 -0.84
N ALA A 74 -1.58 0.92 -0.47
CA ALA A 74 -1.45 1.73 0.74
C ALA A 74 -1.16 0.88 1.99
N ARG A 75 -1.80 -0.29 2.13
CA ARG A 75 -1.63 -1.16 3.30
C ARG A 75 -0.23 -1.75 3.43
N GLY A 76 0.34 -2.22 2.32
CA GLY A 76 1.70 -2.78 2.33
C GLY A 76 2.76 -1.69 2.45
N LEU A 77 2.54 -0.58 1.76
CA LEU A 77 3.53 0.50 1.70
C LEU A 77 3.60 1.30 3.00
N THR A 78 2.49 1.49 3.73
CA THR A 78 2.55 2.10 5.06
C THR A 78 3.46 1.31 6.00
N ALA A 79 3.32 -0.02 6.05
CA ALA A 79 4.16 -0.89 6.88
C ALA A 79 5.62 -0.89 6.42
N ALA A 80 5.87 -1.01 5.11
CA ALA A 80 7.21 -1.02 4.55
C ALA A 80 7.96 0.30 4.83
N VAL A 81 7.30 1.44 4.60
CA VAL A 81 7.90 2.77 4.83
C VAL A 81 8.09 3.04 6.32
N THR A 82 7.18 2.61 7.19
CA THR A 82 7.36 2.69 8.65
C THR A 82 8.65 2.00 9.08
N ARG A 83 8.87 0.77 8.63
CA ARG A 83 10.10 0.02 8.92
C ARG A 83 11.34 0.65 8.31
N ALA A 84 11.24 1.15 7.09
CA ALA A 84 12.35 1.83 6.41
C ALA A 84 12.77 3.08 7.19
N ARG A 85 11.81 3.88 7.65
CA ARG A 85 12.05 5.07 8.48
C ARG A 85 12.72 4.71 9.80
N ALA A 86 12.20 3.70 10.49
CA ALA A 86 12.78 3.26 11.77
C ALA A 86 14.24 2.76 11.62
N ARG A 87 14.61 2.26 10.44
CA ARG A 87 15.98 1.82 10.12
C ARG A 87 16.88 2.92 9.58
N GLY A 88 16.36 4.14 9.42
CA GLY A 88 17.13 5.27 8.91
C GLY A 88 17.64 5.09 7.48
N VAL A 89 16.88 4.41 6.61
CA VAL A 89 17.31 4.21 5.22
C VAL A 89 17.39 5.55 4.49
N PRO A 90 18.41 5.75 3.62
CA PRO A 90 18.64 7.05 2.95
C PRO A 90 17.65 7.32 1.81
N GLY A 91 16.94 6.31 1.32
CA GLY A 91 16.00 6.44 0.22
C GLY A 91 15.27 5.14 -0.07
N LEU A 92 14.21 5.23 -0.85
CA LEU A 92 13.37 4.12 -1.28
C LEU A 92 13.31 4.05 -2.79
N VAL A 93 13.33 2.85 -3.32
CA VAL A 93 13.25 2.59 -4.77
C VAL A 93 12.19 1.53 -5.05
N VAL A 94 11.42 1.72 -6.12
CA VAL A 94 10.48 0.70 -6.59
C VAL A 94 10.39 0.67 -8.11
N PRO A 95 10.52 -0.51 -8.73
CA PRO A 95 10.07 -0.73 -10.11
C PRO A 95 8.56 -0.96 -10.10
N THR A 96 7.81 -0.22 -10.95
CA THR A 96 6.35 -0.34 -10.99
C THR A 96 5.77 0.16 -12.29
N ALA A 97 4.67 -0.47 -12.72
CA ALA A 97 3.81 0.01 -13.81
C ALA A 97 2.42 0.47 -13.28
N GLY A 98 2.29 0.74 -11.97
CA GLY A 98 0.98 1.00 -11.39
C GLY A 98 0.99 1.62 -9.99
N ASN A 99 -0.05 1.29 -9.24
CA ASN A 99 -0.39 1.90 -7.96
C ASN A 99 0.66 1.79 -6.85
N ALA A 100 1.58 0.82 -6.94
CA ALA A 100 2.65 0.68 -5.94
C ALA A 100 3.59 1.90 -5.96
N GLY A 101 3.89 2.47 -7.14
CA GLY A 101 4.68 3.69 -7.25
C GLY A 101 4.01 4.91 -6.62
N ALA A 102 2.71 5.09 -6.91
CA ALA A 102 1.93 6.18 -6.31
C ALA A 102 1.86 6.03 -4.78
N ALA A 103 1.63 4.80 -4.28
CA ALA A 103 1.60 4.55 -2.85
C ALA A 103 2.97 4.79 -2.19
N LEU A 104 4.07 4.26 -2.76
CA LEU A 104 5.40 4.50 -2.20
C LEU A 104 5.76 6.00 -2.19
N ALA A 105 5.39 6.72 -3.25
CA ALA A 105 5.61 8.17 -3.33
C ALA A 105 4.90 8.92 -2.19
N ALA A 106 3.62 8.63 -1.96
CA ALA A 106 2.84 9.27 -0.91
C ALA A 106 3.38 8.96 0.50
N TYR A 107 3.65 7.70 0.79
CA TYR A 107 4.17 7.30 2.12
C TYR A 107 5.62 7.73 2.33
N GLY A 108 6.46 7.72 1.29
CA GLY A 108 7.82 8.25 1.35
C GLY A 108 7.83 9.75 1.66
N ALA A 109 6.99 10.52 0.99
CA ALA A 109 6.82 11.95 1.28
C ALA A 109 6.35 12.19 2.72
N ALA A 110 5.36 11.43 3.19
CA ALA A 110 4.89 11.51 4.57
C ALA A 110 5.96 11.12 5.61
N ALA A 111 6.90 10.27 5.24
CA ALA A 111 8.02 9.84 6.08
C ALA A 111 9.22 10.78 6.00
N GLY A 112 9.26 11.70 5.05
CA GLY A 112 10.45 12.52 4.75
C GLY A 112 11.59 11.73 4.13
N ILE A 113 11.31 10.61 3.46
CA ILE A 113 12.31 9.74 2.82
C ILE A 113 12.27 9.96 1.30
N PRO A 114 13.40 10.26 0.66
CA PRO A 114 13.48 10.36 -0.80
C PRO A 114 13.01 9.08 -1.49
N VAL A 115 12.20 9.22 -2.53
CA VAL A 115 11.67 8.09 -3.31
C VAL A 115 12.08 8.22 -4.76
N ARG A 116 12.54 7.11 -5.34
CA ARG A 116 12.77 6.98 -6.78
C ARG A 116 11.88 5.85 -7.33
N VAL A 117 11.17 6.16 -8.41
CA VAL A 117 10.29 5.20 -9.08
C VAL A 117 10.83 4.92 -10.48
N TYR A 118 11.01 3.65 -10.81
CA TYR A 118 11.33 3.19 -12.16
C TYR A 118 10.08 2.59 -12.80
N ALA A 119 9.68 3.12 -13.96
CA ALA A 119 8.48 2.66 -14.64
C ALA A 119 8.76 2.37 -16.12
N PRO A 120 8.17 1.32 -16.70
CA PRO A 120 8.18 1.13 -18.15
C PRO A 120 7.64 2.37 -18.88
N ALA A 121 8.25 2.74 -19.99
CA ALA A 121 7.77 3.85 -20.83
C ALA A 121 6.33 3.65 -21.33
N THR A 122 5.86 2.39 -21.38
CA THR A 122 4.49 1.98 -21.74
C THR A 122 3.48 2.12 -20.60
N THR A 123 3.90 2.53 -19.40
CA THR A 123 3.00 2.75 -18.24
C THR A 123 1.98 3.84 -18.59
N PRO A 124 0.69 3.63 -18.29
CA PRO A 124 -0.36 4.61 -18.59
C PRO A 124 -0.04 6.01 -18.06
N ARG A 125 -0.15 7.01 -18.91
CA ARG A 125 0.21 8.40 -18.59
C ARG A 125 -0.44 8.93 -17.30
N PRO A 126 -1.73 8.67 -16.99
CA PRO A 126 -2.34 9.12 -15.74
C PRO A 126 -1.61 8.59 -14.49
N ILE A 127 -1.09 7.36 -14.53
CA ILE A 127 -0.32 6.79 -13.42
C ILE A 127 1.01 7.52 -13.25
N LEU A 128 1.73 7.77 -14.36
CA LEU A 128 2.99 8.51 -14.34
C LEU A 128 2.78 9.95 -13.82
N ASP A 129 1.69 10.58 -14.21
CA ASP A 129 1.37 11.96 -13.81
C ASP A 129 1.03 12.05 -12.30
N ILE A 130 0.31 11.06 -11.75
CA ILE A 130 0.07 10.96 -10.30
C ILE A 130 1.40 10.82 -9.55
N ILE A 131 2.31 9.95 -10.01
CA ILE A 131 3.61 9.75 -9.37
C ILE A 131 4.44 11.04 -9.42
N ARG A 132 4.49 11.74 -10.56
CA ARG A 132 5.18 13.03 -10.71
C ARG A 132 4.63 14.11 -9.80
N ALA A 133 3.29 14.19 -9.69
CA ALA A 133 2.62 15.17 -8.84
C ALA A 133 2.97 15.05 -7.36
N MET A 134 3.47 13.89 -6.93
CA MET A 134 3.95 13.67 -5.55
C MET A 134 5.41 14.12 -5.34
N GLY A 135 6.05 14.71 -6.34
CA GLY A 135 7.39 15.30 -6.23
C GLY A 135 8.53 14.30 -6.11
N VAL A 136 8.31 13.04 -6.50
CA VAL A 136 9.33 11.99 -6.48
C VAL A 136 10.08 11.90 -7.79
N GLU A 137 11.30 11.37 -7.75
CA GLU A 137 12.10 11.12 -8.95
C GLU A 137 11.51 9.93 -9.73
N LEU A 138 10.98 10.21 -10.93
CA LEU A 138 10.41 9.20 -11.81
C LEU A 138 11.32 8.99 -13.02
N MET A 139 11.84 7.78 -13.16
CA MET A 139 12.64 7.32 -14.29
C MET A 139 11.81 6.38 -15.17
N THR A 140 11.73 6.68 -16.47
CA THR A 140 11.12 5.75 -17.43
C THR A 140 12.18 4.94 -18.13
N VAL A 141 11.91 3.64 -18.29
CA VAL A 141 12.82 2.70 -18.96
C VAL A 141 12.12 2.05 -20.14
N ASP A 142 12.88 1.76 -21.19
CA ASP A 142 12.40 0.95 -22.30
C ASP A 142 12.35 -0.52 -21.86
N GLY A 143 11.24 -1.21 -22.20
CA GLY A 143 11.03 -2.62 -21.86
C GLY A 143 9.88 -2.86 -20.88
N HIS A 144 9.96 -3.92 -20.11
CA HIS A 144 8.96 -4.36 -19.16
C HIS A 144 9.34 -4.00 -17.70
N ILE A 145 8.42 -4.24 -16.77
CA ILE A 145 8.66 -4.01 -15.34
C ILE A 145 9.88 -4.75 -14.78
N GLY A 146 10.22 -5.93 -15.35
CA GLY A 146 11.43 -6.66 -15.00
C GLY A 146 12.72 -5.95 -15.41
N ASP A 147 12.68 -5.12 -16.45
CA ASP A 147 13.82 -4.30 -16.90
C ASP A 147 13.96 -3.04 -16.05
N ALA A 148 12.83 -2.50 -15.57
CA ALA A 148 12.82 -1.42 -14.60
C ALA A 148 13.40 -1.83 -13.22
N GLY A 149 13.45 -3.13 -12.93
CA GLY A 149 13.95 -3.69 -11.67
C GLY A 149 15.44 -4.08 -11.68
N LYS A 150 16.13 -3.98 -12.81
CA LYS A 150 17.57 -4.26 -12.96
C LYS A 150 18.40 -3.01 -12.72
#